data_42ccd2d093d0e688ca5a84c8f6f1b6e6
#
_entry.id   42ccd2d093d0e688ca5a84c8f6f1b6e6
#
_cell.length_a   1.000
_cell.length_b   1.000
_cell.length_c   1.000
_cell.angle_alpha   90.00
_cell.angle_beta   90.00
_cell.angle_gamma   90.00
#
_symmetry.space_group_name_H-M   'P 1'
#
loop_
_entity.id
_entity.type
_entity.pdbx_description
1 polymer ?
#
loop_
_entity_poly.entity_id
_entity_poly.type
_entity_poly.pdbx_seq_one_letter_code
_entity_poly.pdbx_strand_id
1 'polypeptide(L)'
;LLREQEEIGNGVLILGSTGESLNLSMEQRKQIVLYAMELNLDVPVMVGIGGAQLQAQLEWISWLNRQAIDSYLLVTPLYSKPGKEGQIQWFECLMDASERPCMLYNVPGRTGVEIDPEALQSLQNHKNAWAVKEAGGCPTNLRKYIQKAPSLKFFCGDDILVDEFIEAGAVGLVSVASNTWPEIVLRLVQQL
;
A
#
# COMPACT_ATOMS: atom_id res chain seq x y z
N LEU A 1 -6.09 7.20 -17.62
CA LEU A 1 -5.29 7.26 -16.37
C LEU A 1 -4.16 6.23 -16.35
N LEU A 2 -4.42 4.90 -16.48
CA LEU A 2 -3.34 3.89 -16.36
C LEU A 2 -2.27 4.06 -17.44
N ARG A 3 -2.65 4.29 -18.70
CA ARG A 3 -1.71 4.55 -19.81
C ARG A 3 -0.91 5.83 -19.62
N GLU A 4 -1.53 6.89 -19.11
CA GLU A 4 -0.84 8.15 -18.80
C GLU A 4 0.22 7.97 -17.71
N GLN A 5 -0.04 7.13 -16.70
CA GLN A 5 0.95 6.79 -15.67
C GLN A 5 2.11 5.96 -16.27
N GLU A 6 1.79 5.00 -17.12
CA GLU A 6 2.79 4.18 -17.82
C GLU A 6 3.70 5.03 -18.71
N GLU A 7 3.16 5.95 -19.51
CA GLU A 7 3.93 6.85 -20.40
C GLU A 7 4.98 7.67 -19.63
N ILE A 8 4.70 7.95 -18.35
CA ILE A 8 5.58 8.72 -17.48
C ILE A 8 6.50 7.80 -16.66
N GLY A 9 6.25 6.50 -16.66
CA GLY A 9 7.01 5.51 -15.91
C GLY A 9 6.62 5.35 -14.44
N ASN A 10 5.43 5.82 -14.05
CA ASN A 10 4.89 5.62 -12.72
C ASN A 10 4.29 4.23 -12.55
N GLY A 11 4.64 3.52 -11.48
CA GLY A 11 3.87 2.35 -11.05
C GLY A 11 2.44 2.72 -10.66
N VAL A 12 1.49 1.81 -10.80
CA VAL A 12 0.08 2.07 -10.52
C VAL A 12 -0.44 1.24 -9.35
N LEU A 13 -1.26 1.87 -8.50
CA LEU A 13 -1.99 1.21 -7.42
C LEU A 13 -3.48 1.24 -7.76
N ILE A 14 -4.04 0.08 -8.04
CA ILE A 14 -5.49 -0.09 -8.27
C ILE A 14 -6.18 -0.61 -7.00
N LEU A 15 -7.47 -0.38 -6.87
CA LEU A 15 -8.29 -0.80 -5.74
C LEU A 15 -7.77 -0.34 -4.37
N GLY A 16 -7.08 0.79 -4.33
CA GLY A 16 -6.77 1.51 -3.10
C GLY A 16 -7.98 2.27 -2.55
N SER A 17 -7.77 3.06 -1.48
CA SER A 17 -8.83 3.87 -0.86
C SER A 17 -9.41 4.91 -1.83
N THR A 18 -8.57 5.57 -2.63
CA THR A 18 -8.99 6.55 -3.64
C THR A 18 -9.77 5.90 -4.79
N GLY A 19 -9.43 4.65 -5.14
CA GLY A 19 -10.19 3.84 -6.09
C GLY A 19 -11.47 3.24 -5.52
N GLU A 20 -11.91 3.67 -4.34
CA GLU A 20 -13.18 3.32 -3.70
C GLU A 20 -13.43 1.80 -3.57
N SER A 21 -12.37 1.00 -3.42
CA SER A 21 -12.46 -0.46 -3.47
C SER A 21 -13.50 -1.06 -2.51
N LEU A 22 -13.73 -0.41 -1.35
CA LEU A 22 -14.71 -0.89 -0.36
C LEU A 22 -16.16 -0.73 -0.81
N ASN A 23 -16.43 0.17 -1.76
CA ASN A 23 -17.75 0.41 -2.33
C ASN A 23 -18.07 -0.54 -3.49
N LEU A 24 -17.10 -1.32 -3.94
CA LEU A 24 -17.23 -2.24 -5.06
C LEU A 24 -17.52 -3.66 -4.59
N SER A 25 -18.39 -4.35 -5.33
CA SER A 25 -18.58 -5.78 -5.15
C SER A 25 -17.32 -6.56 -5.55
N MET A 26 -17.16 -7.77 -5.07
CA MET A 26 -16.04 -8.63 -5.44
C MET A 26 -15.94 -8.85 -6.95
N GLU A 27 -17.08 -8.97 -7.63
CA GLU A 27 -17.11 -9.12 -9.09
C GLU A 27 -16.58 -7.88 -9.81
N GLN A 28 -16.99 -6.69 -9.39
CA GLN A 28 -16.47 -5.43 -9.93
C GLN A 28 -14.96 -5.28 -9.70
N ARG A 29 -14.46 -5.66 -8.51
CA ARG A 29 -13.01 -5.67 -8.23
C ARG A 29 -12.25 -6.59 -9.17
N LYS A 30 -12.76 -7.79 -9.41
CA LYS A 30 -12.17 -8.74 -10.37
C LYS A 30 -12.15 -8.18 -11.79
N GLN A 31 -13.23 -7.57 -12.24
CA GLN A 31 -13.32 -6.94 -13.57
C GLN A 31 -12.28 -5.82 -13.73
N ILE A 32 -12.06 -4.98 -12.70
CA ILE A 32 -11.06 -3.93 -12.72
C ILE A 32 -9.63 -4.52 -12.83
N VAL A 33 -9.34 -5.57 -12.07
CA VAL A 33 -8.03 -6.24 -12.17
C VAL A 33 -7.82 -6.85 -13.54
N LEU A 34 -8.79 -7.60 -14.06
CA LEU A 34 -8.70 -8.23 -15.37
C LEU A 34 -8.50 -7.19 -16.47
N TYR A 35 -9.25 -6.09 -16.43
CA TYR A 35 -9.07 -4.99 -17.36
C TYR A 35 -7.67 -4.37 -17.27
N ALA A 36 -7.15 -4.17 -16.07
CA ALA A 36 -5.77 -3.66 -15.89
C ALA A 36 -4.73 -4.62 -16.45
N MET A 37 -4.92 -5.94 -16.29
CA MET A 37 -4.02 -6.95 -16.86
C MET A 37 -4.09 -7.01 -18.40
N GLU A 38 -5.28 -6.84 -18.99
CA GLU A 38 -5.46 -6.75 -20.45
C GLU A 38 -4.70 -5.59 -21.08
N LEU A 39 -4.44 -4.53 -20.30
CA LEU A 39 -3.65 -3.40 -20.79
C LEU A 39 -2.17 -3.76 -20.99
N ASN A 40 -1.65 -4.82 -20.40
CA ASN A 40 -0.24 -5.22 -20.46
C ASN A 40 0.70 -4.03 -20.24
N LEU A 41 0.55 -3.37 -19.07
CA LEU A 41 1.35 -2.19 -18.73
C LEU A 41 2.81 -2.57 -18.50
N ASP A 42 3.73 -1.75 -18.99
CA ASP A 42 5.18 -1.88 -18.77
C ASP A 42 5.65 -1.32 -17.40
N VAL A 43 4.72 -0.93 -16.55
CA VAL A 43 4.98 -0.45 -15.18
C VAL A 43 4.36 -1.37 -14.15
N PRO A 44 4.91 -1.43 -12.91
CA PRO A 44 4.39 -2.30 -11.87
C PRO A 44 2.94 -1.98 -11.49
N VAL A 45 2.14 -3.03 -11.31
CA VAL A 45 0.75 -2.95 -10.86
C VAL A 45 0.62 -3.51 -9.44
N MET A 46 0.29 -2.64 -8.49
CA MET A 46 -0.04 -2.99 -7.12
C MET A 46 -1.55 -3.06 -6.93
N VAL A 47 -2.03 -4.02 -6.12
CA VAL A 47 -3.46 -4.17 -5.81
C VAL A 47 -3.73 -3.97 -4.33
N GLY A 48 -4.72 -3.14 -3.99
CA GLY A 48 -5.17 -2.91 -2.62
C GLY A 48 -5.94 -4.09 -2.03
N ILE A 49 -5.55 -4.47 -0.81
CA ILE A 49 -6.18 -5.50 0.02
C ILE A 49 -6.66 -4.84 1.30
N GLY A 50 -7.95 -4.82 1.52
CA GLY A 50 -8.51 -4.19 2.72
C GLY A 50 -9.95 -4.57 2.98
N GLY A 51 -10.28 -4.64 4.26
CA GLY A 51 -11.60 -5.00 4.76
C GLY A 51 -11.54 -5.36 6.24
N ALA A 52 -12.68 -5.78 6.81
CA ALA A 52 -12.76 -6.17 8.21
C ALA A 52 -12.65 -7.70 8.42
N GLN A 53 -12.96 -8.49 7.40
CA GLN A 53 -13.05 -9.94 7.49
C GLN A 53 -11.81 -10.60 6.88
N LEU A 54 -10.97 -11.24 7.70
CA LEU A 54 -9.72 -11.87 7.28
C LEU A 54 -9.94 -12.91 6.17
N GLN A 55 -10.89 -13.83 6.37
CA GLN A 55 -11.14 -14.91 5.41
C GLN A 55 -11.45 -14.39 4.00
N ALA A 56 -12.23 -13.33 3.88
CA ALA A 56 -12.54 -12.71 2.58
C ALA A 56 -11.29 -12.09 1.93
N GLN A 57 -10.35 -11.57 2.74
CA GLN A 57 -9.09 -11.04 2.20
C GLN A 57 -8.15 -12.19 1.74
N LEU A 58 -8.10 -13.30 2.45
CA LEU A 58 -7.33 -14.48 2.05
C LEU A 58 -7.86 -15.08 0.74
N GLU A 59 -9.17 -15.17 0.57
CA GLU A 59 -9.81 -15.61 -0.68
C GLU A 59 -9.50 -14.65 -1.84
N TRP A 60 -9.51 -13.34 -1.57
CA TRP A 60 -9.16 -12.32 -2.55
C TRP A 60 -7.68 -12.43 -2.98
N ILE A 61 -6.75 -12.57 -2.04
CA ILE A 61 -5.33 -12.80 -2.32
C ILE A 61 -5.13 -14.08 -3.13
N SER A 62 -5.79 -15.18 -2.75
CA SER A 62 -5.72 -16.45 -3.48
C SER A 62 -6.15 -16.33 -4.94
N TRP A 63 -7.17 -15.50 -5.22
CA TRP A 63 -7.58 -15.22 -6.60
C TRP A 63 -6.56 -14.35 -7.31
N LEU A 64 -6.02 -13.32 -6.65
CA LEU A 64 -5.03 -12.39 -7.20
C LEU A 64 -3.68 -13.05 -7.49
N ASN A 65 -3.25 -14.05 -6.72
CA ASN A 65 -2.01 -14.80 -6.97
C ASN A 65 -1.98 -15.43 -8.38
N ARG A 66 -3.15 -15.65 -8.99
CA ARG A 66 -3.28 -16.17 -10.36
C ARG A 66 -3.26 -15.09 -11.44
N GLN A 67 -3.17 -13.82 -11.05
CA GLN A 67 -3.13 -12.69 -11.97
C GLN A 67 -1.69 -12.18 -12.13
N ALA A 68 -1.40 -11.48 -13.22
CA ALA A 68 -0.08 -10.91 -13.50
C ALA A 68 0.15 -9.56 -12.80
N ILE A 69 -0.13 -9.49 -11.50
CA ILE A 69 0.14 -8.32 -10.66
C ILE A 69 1.53 -8.42 -10.04
N ASP A 70 2.10 -7.30 -9.59
CA ASP A 70 3.47 -7.23 -9.08
C ASP A 70 3.55 -7.19 -7.56
N SER A 71 2.55 -6.61 -6.88
CA SER A 71 2.59 -6.44 -5.42
C SER A 71 1.22 -6.18 -4.81
N TYR A 72 1.18 -6.26 -3.48
CA TYR A 72 -0.02 -5.99 -2.68
C TYR A 72 0.16 -4.78 -1.77
N LEU A 73 -0.90 -3.98 -1.59
CA LEU A 73 -1.00 -2.99 -0.53
C LEU A 73 -1.93 -3.52 0.55
N LEU A 74 -1.40 -3.85 1.72
CA LEU A 74 -2.14 -4.46 2.84
C LEU A 74 -2.46 -3.41 3.89
N VAL A 75 -3.75 -3.12 4.12
CA VAL A 75 -4.17 -2.17 5.15
C VAL A 75 -4.46 -2.89 6.48
N THR A 76 -4.32 -2.20 7.60
CA THR A 76 -4.79 -2.69 8.91
C THR A 76 -6.27 -3.05 8.86
N PRO A 77 -6.74 -4.02 9.67
CA PRO A 77 -8.15 -4.39 9.65
C PRO A 77 -9.03 -3.19 10.00
N LEU A 78 -10.06 -2.98 9.19
CA LEU A 78 -10.98 -1.87 9.35
C LEU A 78 -11.88 -2.09 10.56
N TYR A 79 -12.20 -1.02 11.28
CA TYR A 79 -13.17 -0.97 12.38
C TYR A 79 -12.73 -1.67 13.68
N SER A 80 -12.14 -2.87 13.63
CA SER A 80 -11.88 -3.72 14.81
C SER A 80 -10.75 -3.23 15.72
N LYS A 81 -9.88 -2.32 15.27
CA LYS A 81 -8.80 -1.68 16.04
C LYS A 81 -7.99 -2.68 16.87
N PRO A 82 -7.35 -3.67 16.27
CA PRO A 82 -6.56 -4.65 16.99
C PRO A 82 -5.35 -4.00 17.66
N GLY A 83 -4.96 -4.51 18.83
CA GLY A 83 -3.67 -4.20 19.43
C GLY A 83 -2.52 -4.83 18.65
N LYS A 84 -1.28 -4.65 19.15
CA LYS A 84 -0.04 -5.10 18.51
C LYS A 84 -0.09 -6.55 18.01
N GLU A 85 -0.43 -7.48 18.88
CA GLU A 85 -0.46 -8.91 18.53
C GLU A 85 -1.49 -9.22 17.42
N GLY A 86 -2.66 -8.58 17.48
CA GLY A 86 -3.68 -8.75 16.44
C GLY A 86 -3.25 -8.14 15.10
N GLN A 87 -2.47 -7.05 15.11
CA GLN A 87 -1.88 -6.49 13.89
C GLN A 87 -0.82 -7.42 13.30
N ILE A 88 0.06 -7.99 14.13
CA ILE A 88 1.07 -8.97 13.70
C ILE A 88 0.38 -10.15 13.02
N GLN A 89 -0.57 -10.79 13.69
CA GLN A 89 -1.30 -11.94 13.15
C GLN A 89 -2.03 -11.61 11.84
N TRP A 90 -2.66 -10.43 11.77
CA TRP A 90 -3.35 -9.97 10.56
C TRP A 90 -2.40 -9.88 9.37
N PHE A 91 -1.30 -9.17 9.53
CA PHE A 91 -0.35 -8.97 8.43
C PHE A 91 0.40 -10.25 8.08
N GLU A 92 0.79 -11.07 9.06
CA GLU A 92 1.40 -12.39 8.81
C GLU A 92 0.49 -13.28 7.98
N CYS A 93 -0.79 -13.44 8.37
CA CYS A 93 -1.75 -14.24 7.61
C CYS A 93 -1.89 -13.76 6.15
N LEU A 94 -1.96 -12.44 5.93
CA LEU A 94 -2.08 -11.89 4.57
C LEU A 94 -0.79 -12.06 3.77
N MET A 95 0.37 -11.83 4.38
CA MET A 95 1.67 -11.99 3.72
C MET A 95 2.00 -13.46 3.44
N ASP A 96 1.64 -14.38 4.33
CA ASP A 96 1.80 -15.83 4.11
C ASP A 96 0.97 -16.34 2.93
N ALA A 97 -0.24 -15.80 2.78
CA ALA A 97 -1.11 -16.12 1.64
C ALA A 97 -0.63 -15.49 0.32
N SER A 98 0.24 -14.49 0.38
CA SER A 98 0.69 -13.73 -0.78
C SER A 98 1.88 -14.39 -1.48
N GLU A 99 1.85 -14.45 -2.82
CA GLU A 99 2.97 -14.90 -3.66
C GLU A 99 3.81 -13.74 -4.22
N ARG A 100 3.53 -12.52 -3.79
CA ARG A 100 4.16 -11.28 -4.25
C ARG A 100 4.58 -10.42 -3.07
N PRO A 101 5.50 -9.45 -3.27
CA PRO A 101 5.86 -8.49 -2.24
C PRO A 101 4.66 -7.68 -1.73
N CYS A 102 4.67 -7.38 -0.44
CA CYS A 102 3.60 -6.68 0.25
C CYS A 102 4.10 -5.36 0.84
N MET A 103 3.40 -4.27 0.54
CA MET A 103 3.53 -2.99 1.18
C MET A 103 2.46 -2.89 2.28
N LEU A 104 2.84 -2.68 3.52
CA LEU A 104 1.91 -2.45 4.62
C LEU A 104 1.40 -1.00 4.56
N TYR A 105 0.14 -0.78 4.92
CA TYR A 105 -0.46 0.55 4.81
C TYR A 105 -0.95 1.06 6.15
N ASN A 106 -0.28 2.11 6.65
CA ASN A 106 -0.67 2.85 7.83
C ASN A 106 -1.50 4.08 7.44
N VAL A 107 -2.78 4.07 7.82
CA VAL A 107 -3.72 5.17 7.53
C VAL A 107 -4.73 5.34 8.66
N PRO A 108 -4.29 5.74 9.86
CA PRO A 108 -5.13 5.78 11.06
C PRO A 108 -6.36 6.68 10.92
N GLY A 109 -6.29 7.71 10.10
CA GLY A 109 -7.45 8.57 9.80
C GLY A 109 -8.62 7.86 9.12
N ARG A 110 -8.39 6.70 8.49
CA ARG A 110 -9.41 5.88 7.83
C ARG A 110 -9.73 4.61 8.61
N THR A 111 -8.72 3.94 9.13
CA THR A 111 -8.87 2.65 9.82
C THR A 111 -9.23 2.80 11.30
N GLY A 112 -8.93 3.96 11.88
CA GLY A 112 -9.08 4.23 13.31
C GLY A 112 -8.02 3.55 14.17
N VAL A 113 -6.99 2.94 13.57
CA VAL A 113 -5.87 2.31 14.26
C VAL A 113 -4.55 2.61 13.53
N GLU A 114 -3.55 3.01 14.28
CA GLU A 114 -2.17 3.18 13.80
C GLU A 114 -1.43 1.83 13.85
N ILE A 115 -0.53 1.59 12.91
CA ILE A 115 0.34 0.41 13.00
C ILE A 115 1.30 0.61 14.17
N ASP A 116 1.37 -0.37 15.07
CA ASP A 116 2.29 -0.36 16.19
C ASP A 116 3.75 -0.50 15.67
N PRO A 117 4.68 0.38 16.08
CA PRO A 117 6.07 0.29 15.64
C PRO A 117 6.74 -1.05 15.98
N GLU A 118 6.36 -1.69 17.10
CA GLU A 118 6.87 -3.02 17.48
C GLU A 118 6.24 -4.13 16.63
N ALA A 119 5.02 -3.93 16.11
CA ALA A 119 4.46 -4.84 15.12
C ALA A 119 5.28 -4.78 13.82
N LEU A 120 5.64 -3.59 13.32
CA LEU A 120 6.52 -3.47 12.16
C LEU A 120 7.89 -4.11 12.40
N GLN A 121 8.46 -3.94 13.62
CA GLN A 121 9.71 -4.59 14.01
C GLN A 121 9.63 -6.12 13.90
N SER A 122 8.53 -6.72 14.29
CA SER A 122 8.30 -8.17 14.17
C SER A 122 8.14 -8.60 12.71
N LEU A 123 7.44 -7.82 11.90
CA LEU A 123 7.06 -8.14 10.53
C LEU A 123 8.16 -7.88 9.49
N GLN A 124 9.14 -7.01 9.79
CA GLN A 124 10.13 -6.52 8.81
C GLN A 124 10.97 -7.59 8.11
N ASN A 125 11.15 -8.75 8.75
CA ASN A 125 11.94 -9.86 8.19
C ASN A 125 11.07 -10.93 7.51
N HIS A 126 9.75 -10.71 7.40
CA HIS A 126 8.90 -11.60 6.65
C HIS A 126 9.29 -11.55 5.16
N LYS A 127 9.40 -12.73 4.51
CA LYS A 127 9.89 -12.87 3.12
C LYS A 127 9.17 -11.98 2.09
N ASN A 128 7.90 -11.66 2.34
CA ASN A 128 7.07 -10.85 1.46
C ASN A 128 6.92 -9.39 1.94
N ALA A 129 7.42 -9.02 3.13
CA ALA A 129 7.41 -7.63 3.57
C ALA A 129 8.52 -6.84 2.88
N TRP A 130 8.20 -5.72 2.21
CA TRP A 130 9.22 -4.90 1.56
C TRP A 130 9.11 -3.41 1.86
N ALA A 131 7.90 -2.92 2.16
CA ALA A 131 7.68 -1.50 2.36
C ALA A 131 6.49 -1.19 3.28
N VAL A 132 6.41 0.08 3.67
CA VAL A 132 5.26 0.69 4.35
C VAL A 132 4.84 1.94 3.58
N LYS A 133 3.55 2.05 3.25
CA LYS A 133 2.92 3.33 2.89
C LYS A 133 2.48 3.99 4.19
N GLU A 134 3.10 5.13 4.52
CA GLU A 134 2.82 5.88 5.73
C GLU A 134 1.93 7.10 5.41
N ALA A 135 0.72 7.10 5.92
CA ALA A 135 -0.28 8.16 5.75
C ALA A 135 -0.91 8.55 7.10
N GLY A 136 -0.13 8.50 8.17
CA GLY A 136 -0.51 8.98 9.50
C GLY A 136 -0.32 10.48 9.70
N GLY A 137 0.26 11.19 8.72
CA GLY A 137 0.41 12.64 8.71
C GLY A 137 1.47 13.20 9.67
N CYS A 138 2.40 12.36 10.18
CA CYS A 138 3.40 12.80 11.15
C CYS A 138 4.82 12.33 10.80
N PRO A 139 5.71 13.21 10.27
CA PRO A 139 7.10 12.86 9.93
C PRO A 139 7.92 12.36 11.14
N THR A 140 7.61 12.83 12.33
CA THR A 140 8.28 12.34 13.55
C THR A 140 7.94 10.89 13.85
N ASN A 141 6.72 10.44 13.57
CA ASN A 141 6.34 9.04 13.72
C ASN A 141 7.03 8.18 12.66
N LEU A 142 7.17 8.67 11.43
CA LEU A 142 7.92 7.99 10.38
C LEU A 142 9.35 7.66 10.83
N ARG A 143 10.07 8.60 11.47
CA ARG A 143 11.42 8.33 11.98
C ARG A 143 11.45 7.21 13.02
N LYS A 144 10.43 7.11 13.88
CA LYS A 144 10.31 6.00 14.84
C LYS A 144 10.10 4.66 14.13
N TYR A 145 9.26 4.64 13.08
CA TYR A 145 9.03 3.43 12.28
C TYR A 145 10.31 2.97 11.59
N ILE A 146 11.07 3.87 10.96
CA ILE A 146 12.35 3.58 10.33
C ILE A 146 13.35 3.00 11.34
N GLN A 147 13.43 3.58 12.55
CA GLN A 147 14.30 3.06 13.60
C GLN A 147 13.91 1.65 14.07
N LYS A 148 12.62 1.35 14.13
CA LYS A 148 12.11 0.05 14.59
C LYS A 148 12.14 -1.04 13.50
N ALA A 149 11.97 -0.65 12.25
CA ALA A 149 11.90 -1.57 11.11
C ALA A 149 12.79 -1.11 9.94
N PRO A 150 14.13 -1.03 10.15
CA PRO A 150 15.07 -0.50 9.15
C PRO A 150 15.19 -1.36 7.87
N SER A 151 14.70 -2.59 7.88
CA SER A 151 14.68 -3.45 6.70
C SER A 151 13.56 -3.08 5.70
N LEU A 152 12.57 -2.29 6.13
CA LEU A 152 11.46 -1.87 5.29
C LEU A 152 11.75 -0.52 4.63
N LYS A 153 11.28 -0.33 3.40
CA LYS A 153 11.24 0.96 2.74
C LYS A 153 9.97 1.71 3.14
N PHE A 154 10.06 3.01 3.35
CA PHE A 154 8.90 3.83 3.71
C PHE A 154 8.55 4.79 2.59
N PHE A 155 7.28 4.81 2.20
CA PHE A 155 6.73 5.71 1.20
C PHE A 155 5.74 6.66 1.85
N CYS A 156 5.80 7.94 1.49
CA CYS A 156 4.78 8.90 1.87
C CYS A 156 3.44 8.54 1.21
N GLY A 157 2.36 8.59 1.96
CA GLY A 157 1.00 8.35 1.46
C GLY A 157 0.14 9.61 1.37
N ASP A 158 0.75 10.81 1.57
CA ASP A 158 0.08 12.10 1.60
C ASP A 158 0.84 13.12 0.74
N ASP A 159 0.25 13.54 -0.37
CA ASP A 159 0.89 14.41 -1.36
C ASP A 159 1.41 15.73 -0.78
N ILE A 160 0.69 16.33 0.17
CA ILE A 160 1.04 17.65 0.74
C ILE A 160 2.17 17.60 1.77
N LEU A 161 2.58 16.40 2.21
CA LEU A 161 3.63 16.20 3.21
C LEU A 161 4.86 15.50 2.61
N VAL A 162 4.94 15.35 1.29
CA VAL A 162 5.97 14.53 0.65
C VAL A 162 7.39 15.02 0.96
N ASP A 163 7.64 16.32 0.95
CA ASP A 163 8.93 16.93 1.26
C ASP A 163 9.38 16.62 2.69
N GLU A 164 8.51 16.88 3.68
CA GLU A 164 8.79 16.59 5.09
C GLU A 164 9.02 15.09 5.34
N PHE A 165 8.30 14.23 4.60
CA PHE A 165 8.46 12.76 4.73
C PHE A 165 9.75 12.27 4.07
N ILE A 166 10.17 12.83 2.94
CA ILE A 166 11.48 12.52 2.32
C ILE A 166 12.61 12.96 3.26
N GLU A 167 12.55 14.18 3.82
CA GLU A 167 13.51 14.63 4.84
C GLU A 167 13.53 13.72 6.10
N ALA A 168 12.40 13.12 6.44
CA ALA A 168 12.30 12.17 7.55
C ALA A 168 12.81 10.76 7.20
N GLY A 169 13.08 10.45 5.91
CA GLY A 169 13.65 9.20 5.44
C GLY A 169 12.71 8.34 4.59
N ALA A 170 11.60 8.89 4.10
CA ALA A 170 10.81 8.22 3.06
C ALA A 170 11.59 8.15 1.76
N VAL A 171 11.35 7.11 0.95
CA VAL A 171 12.07 6.85 -0.31
C VAL A 171 11.22 7.12 -1.56
N GLY A 172 10.03 7.65 -1.39
CA GLY A 172 9.12 7.94 -2.48
C GLY A 172 7.71 8.25 -2.01
N LEU A 173 6.79 8.37 -2.96
CA LEU A 173 5.40 8.79 -2.75
C LEU A 173 4.43 7.80 -3.39
N VAL A 174 3.35 7.50 -2.69
CA VAL A 174 2.15 6.85 -3.25
C VAL A 174 1.05 7.91 -3.36
N SER A 175 1.04 8.61 -4.48
CA SER A 175 0.31 9.83 -4.75
C SER A 175 -1.16 9.62 -5.10
N VAL A 176 -1.99 10.58 -4.79
CA VAL A 176 -3.34 10.81 -5.34
C VAL A 176 -3.30 11.91 -6.38
N ALA A 177 -2.54 12.97 -6.14
CA ALA A 177 -2.42 14.13 -7.04
C ALA A 177 -1.90 13.75 -8.43
N SER A 178 -1.08 12.69 -8.52
CA SER A 178 -0.57 12.16 -9.80
C SER A 178 -1.67 11.69 -10.76
N ASN A 179 -2.88 11.41 -10.28
CA ASN A 179 -4.02 11.11 -11.17
C ASN A 179 -4.40 12.30 -12.06
N THR A 180 -4.10 13.52 -11.63
CA THR A 180 -4.44 14.75 -12.36
C THR A 180 -3.18 15.41 -12.94
N TRP A 181 -2.05 15.35 -12.21
CA TRP A 181 -0.79 16.02 -12.57
C TRP A 181 0.41 15.06 -12.51
N PRO A 182 0.42 13.98 -13.29
CA PRO A 182 1.42 12.92 -13.14
C PRO A 182 2.85 13.42 -13.35
N GLU A 183 3.11 14.23 -14.40
CA GLU A 183 4.44 14.78 -14.69
C GLU A 183 4.94 15.76 -13.61
N ILE A 184 4.02 16.57 -13.06
CA ILE A 184 4.37 17.56 -12.03
C ILE A 184 4.78 16.83 -10.76
N VAL A 185 3.99 15.83 -10.35
CA VAL A 185 4.28 15.02 -9.16
C VAL A 185 5.58 14.23 -9.32
N LEU A 186 5.81 13.62 -10.49
CA LEU A 186 7.06 12.91 -10.76
C LEU A 186 8.27 13.84 -10.64
N ARG A 187 8.20 15.02 -11.26
CA ARG A 187 9.29 16.02 -11.18
C ARG A 187 9.52 16.49 -9.75
N LEU A 188 8.46 16.71 -8.97
CA LEU A 188 8.59 17.06 -7.56
C LEU A 188 9.36 15.98 -6.79
N VAL A 189 8.94 14.72 -6.88
CA VAL A 189 9.58 13.60 -6.16
C VAL A 189 11.03 13.38 -6.60
N GLN A 190 11.39 13.66 -7.87
CA GLN A 190 12.75 13.54 -8.37
C GLN A 190 13.69 14.67 -7.89
N GLN A 191 13.14 15.78 -7.42
CA GLN A 191 13.90 16.92 -6.89
C GLN A 191 14.12 16.88 -5.38
N LEU A 192 13.38 16.03 -4.67
CA LEU A 192 13.50 15.81 -3.23
C LEU A 192 14.52 14.72 -2.89
#